data_e349de409d698ff955ea9af89a9ca757
#
_entry.id   e349de409d698ff955ea9af89a9ca757
#
_cell.length_a   1.000
_cell.length_b   1.000
_cell.length_c   1.000
_cell.angle_alpha   90.00
_cell.angle_beta   90.00
_cell.angle_gamma   90.00
#
_symmetry.space_group_name_H-M   'P 1'
#
loop_
_entity.id
_entity.type
_entity.pdbx_description
1 polymer ?
#
loop_
_entity_poly.entity_id
_entity_poly.type
_entity_poly.pdbx_seq_one_letter_code
_entity_poly.pdbx_strand_id
1 'polypeptide(L)'
;QRRQPVPSRQYTRVSDGGYNRLVPFSRVPLLVVLCGLTFIVGLGRPAITDSDEAFYAEAAREMQERDDWITPHYNGEVRFEKPILYYWLAAGAASLSLDAELAARLPSALAGLVLVLTTFVAARRWYDLPTAGLAGAITGTSFGYIAAGRQALPDLALACFITLAIYTALVVLVCPS
;
A
#
# COMPACT_ATOMS: atom_id res chain seq x y z
N GLN A 1 51.96 -7.71 23.94
CA GLN A 1 50.54 -7.86 24.28
C GLN A 1 49.82 -8.59 23.15
N ARG A 2 49.50 -9.88 23.38
CA ARG A 2 48.73 -10.71 22.44
C ARG A 2 47.22 -10.30 22.55
N ARG A 3 46.66 -9.76 21.48
CA ARG A 3 45.21 -9.49 21.41
C ARG A 3 44.48 -10.85 21.41
N GLN A 4 43.65 -11.06 22.39
CA GLN A 4 42.74 -12.21 22.42
C GLN A 4 41.66 -12.07 21.34
N PRO A 5 41.31 -13.13 20.61
CA PRO A 5 40.23 -13.07 19.62
C PRO A 5 38.90 -12.90 20.34
N VAL A 6 38.09 -11.96 19.83
CA VAL A 6 36.72 -11.70 20.29
C VAL A 6 35.87 -12.97 20.02
N PRO A 7 35.17 -13.51 21.01
CA PRO A 7 34.34 -14.67 20.79
C PRO A 7 33.22 -14.34 19.81
N SER A 8 33.16 -15.11 18.71
CA SER A 8 32.05 -15.09 17.77
C SER A 8 30.76 -15.38 18.54
N ARG A 9 29.84 -14.40 18.60
CA ARG A 9 28.47 -14.64 19.10
C ARG A 9 27.84 -15.73 18.22
N GLN A 10 27.78 -16.93 18.75
CA GLN A 10 26.90 -17.94 18.20
C GLN A 10 25.46 -17.44 18.42
N TYR A 11 24.86 -16.94 17.35
CA TYR A 11 23.41 -16.79 17.30
C TYR A 11 22.84 -18.21 17.42
N THR A 12 22.45 -18.57 18.63
CA THR A 12 21.67 -19.79 18.87
C THR A 12 20.41 -19.65 18.04
N ARG A 13 20.32 -20.42 16.98
CA ARG A 13 19.10 -20.61 16.20
C ARG A 13 18.05 -21.08 17.19
N VAL A 14 17.11 -20.19 17.55
CA VAL A 14 15.96 -20.54 18.39
C VAL A 14 15.27 -21.71 17.70
N SER A 15 15.19 -22.85 18.39
CA SER A 15 14.63 -24.08 17.85
C SER A 15 13.18 -23.84 17.43
N ASP A 16 12.87 -24.16 16.17
CA ASP A 16 11.57 -24.01 15.49
C ASP A 16 10.40 -24.80 16.12
N GLY A 17 10.52 -25.27 17.35
CA GLY A 17 9.67 -26.32 17.92
C GLY A 17 8.31 -25.89 18.49
N GLY A 18 8.01 -24.62 18.67
CA GLY A 18 6.82 -24.19 19.42
C GLY A 18 5.79 -23.34 18.66
N TYR A 19 6.18 -22.59 17.68
CA TYR A 19 5.32 -21.61 17.00
C TYR A 19 4.45 -22.20 15.86
N ASN A 20 4.79 -23.39 15.37
CA ASN A 20 4.16 -24.01 14.20
C ASN A 20 2.73 -24.54 14.41
N ARG A 21 2.14 -24.41 15.60
CA ARG A 21 0.85 -25.04 15.90
C ARG A 21 -0.37 -24.12 15.72
N LEU A 22 -0.22 -22.80 15.62
CA LEU A 22 -1.36 -21.90 15.65
C LEU A 22 -1.91 -21.53 14.27
N VAL A 23 -1.09 -21.49 13.22
CA VAL A 23 -1.57 -21.29 11.85
C VAL A 23 -0.76 -22.20 10.91
N PRO A 24 -1.39 -23.13 10.17
CA PRO A 24 -0.69 -23.93 9.19
C PRO A 24 -0.06 -23.01 8.12
N PHE A 25 1.20 -23.24 7.80
CA PHE A 25 2.03 -22.41 6.90
C PHE A 25 1.34 -22.08 5.55
N SER A 26 0.50 -22.97 5.06
CA SER A 26 -0.25 -22.77 3.81
C SER A 26 -1.32 -21.65 3.87
N ARG A 27 -1.74 -21.24 5.07
CA ARG A 27 -2.83 -20.25 5.25
C ARG A 27 -2.35 -18.83 5.46
N VAL A 28 -1.07 -18.61 5.73
CA VAL A 28 -0.53 -17.27 6.01
C VAL A 28 -0.64 -16.33 4.80
N PRO A 29 -0.28 -16.73 3.56
CA PRO A 29 -0.50 -15.88 2.40
C PRO A 29 -1.96 -15.52 2.18
N LEU A 30 -2.86 -16.49 2.40
CA LEU A 30 -4.30 -16.24 2.31
C LEU A 30 -4.77 -15.19 3.33
N LEU A 31 -4.28 -15.24 4.56
CA LEU A 31 -4.59 -14.23 5.57
C LEU A 31 -4.16 -12.83 5.13
N VAL A 32 -2.96 -12.70 4.58
CA VAL A 32 -2.44 -11.42 4.07
C VAL A 32 -3.31 -10.89 2.93
N VAL A 33 -3.71 -11.77 2.00
CA VAL A 33 -4.63 -11.40 0.91
C VAL A 33 -5.98 -10.97 1.44
N LEU A 34 -6.57 -11.70 2.38
CA LEU A 34 -7.84 -11.34 3.01
C LEU A 34 -7.77 -9.99 3.71
N CYS A 35 -6.68 -9.73 4.46
CA CYS A 35 -6.45 -8.41 5.07
C CYS A 35 -6.32 -7.31 4.01
N GLY A 36 -5.65 -7.59 2.88
CA GLY A 36 -5.54 -6.64 1.77
C GLY A 36 -6.89 -6.32 1.12
N LEU A 37 -7.78 -7.30 1.03
CA LEU A 37 -9.14 -7.11 0.49
C LEU A 37 -10.00 -6.15 1.32
N THR A 38 -9.64 -5.86 2.58
CA THR A 38 -10.34 -4.85 3.40
C THR A 38 -10.33 -3.46 2.76
N PHE A 39 -9.34 -3.18 1.91
CA PHE A 39 -9.25 -1.93 1.16
C PHE A 39 -10.26 -1.86 0.00
N ILE A 40 -10.66 -2.99 -0.57
CA ILE A 40 -11.44 -3.05 -1.82
C ILE A 40 -12.93 -3.33 -1.56
N VAL A 41 -13.25 -4.20 -0.58
CA VAL A 41 -14.64 -4.64 -0.37
C VAL A 41 -15.55 -3.46 -0.01
N GLY A 42 -16.58 -3.21 -0.81
CA GLY A 42 -17.55 -2.12 -0.60
C GLY A 42 -17.00 -0.70 -0.80
N LEU A 43 -15.92 -0.53 -1.54
CA LEU A 43 -15.21 0.74 -1.72
C LEU A 43 -16.09 1.83 -2.38
N GLY A 44 -16.90 1.49 -3.38
CA GLY A 44 -17.76 2.42 -4.10
C GLY A 44 -19.13 2.68 -3.44
N ARG A 45 -19.45 2.03 -2.31
CA ARG A 45 -20.78 2.17 -1.69
C ARG A 45 -21.01 3.50 -0.95
N PRO A 46 -20.05 4.02 -0.14
CA PRO A 46 -20.24 5.30 0.53
C PRO A 46 -20.14 6.44 -0.50
N ALA A 47 -21.08 7.40 -0.44
CA ALA A 47 -20.98 8.63 -1.23
C ALA A 47 -19.71 9.43 -0.84
N ILE A 48 -19.21 10.22 -1.77
CA ILE A 48 -18.12 11.18 -1.50
C ILE A 48 -18.71 12.32 -0.66
N THR A 49 -18.28 12.43 0.58
CA THR A 49 -18.75 13.47 1.52
C THR A 49 -17.63 14.38 2.02
N ASP A 50 -16.39 13.95 1.86
CA ASP A 50 -15.20 14.71 2.23
C ASP A 50 -14.84 15.68 1.08
N SER A 51 -14.50 16.93 1.42
CA SER A 51 -14.11 17.93 0.46
C SER A 51 -12.83 17.57 -0.31
N ASP A 52 -11.85 16.96 0.38
CA ASP A 52 -10.60 16.58 -0.24
C ASP A 52 -10.81 15.42 -1.25
N GLU A 53 -11.67 14.44 -0.93
CA GLU A 53 -12.07 13.40 -1.87
C GLU A 53 -12.75 13.98 -3.12
N ALA A 54 -13.66 14.94 -2.91
CA ALA A 54 -14.40 15.59 -3.99
C ALA A 54 -13.46 16.29 -4.98
N PHE A 55 -12.39 16.92 -4.49
CA PHE A 55 -11.40 17.56 -5.35
C PHE A 55 -10.73 16.59 -6.31
N TYR A 56 -10.33 15.41 -5.84
CA TYR A 56 -9.68 14.42 -6.69
C TYR A 56 -10.64 13.78 -7.68
N ALA A 57 -11.86 13.46 -7.24
CA ALA A 57 -12.89 12.88 -8.09
C ALA A 57 -13.30 13.83 -9.22
N GLU A 58 -13.58 15.08 -8.88
CA GLU A 58 -14.01 16.08 -9.84
C GLU A 58 -12.90 16.47 -10.81
N ALA A 59 -11.68 16.70 -10.32
CA ALA A 59 -10.56 17.01 -11.20
C ALA A 59 -10.26 15.85 -12.18
N ALA A 60 -10.36 14.58 -11.73
CA ALA A 60 -10.21 13.43 -12.61
C ALA A 60 -11.31 13.37 -13.69
N ARG A 61 -12.55 13.72 -13.34
CA ARG A 61 -13.68 13.83 -14.28
C ARG A 61 -13.42 14.92 -15.31
N GLU A 62 -13.05 16.14 -14.87
CA GLU A 62 -12.80 17.27 -15.77
C GLU A 62 -11.61 17.04 -16.71
N MET A 63 -10.56 16.32 -16.25
CA MET A 63 -9.44 15.89 -17.10
C MET A 63 -9.93 15.06 -18.29
N GLN A 64 -10.83 14.12 -18.06
CA GLN A 64 -11.39 13.27 -19.13
C GLN A 64 -12.31 14.08 -20.06
N GLU A 65 -13.19 14.92 -19.52
CA GLU A 65 -14.15 15.70 -20.32
C GLU A 65 -13.46 16.72 -21.22
N ARG A 66 -12.33 17.28 -20.76
CA ARG A 66 -11.55 18.29 -21.50
C ARG A 66 -10.48 17.70 -22.37
N ASP A 67 -10.18 16.42 -22.21
CA ASP A 67 -9.00 15.74 -22.78
C ASP A 67 -7.68 16.49 -22.46
N ASP A 68 -7.64 17.13 -21.27
CA ASP A 68 -6.45 17.83 -20.76
C ASP A 68 -5.88 17.07 -19.56
N TRP A 69 -4.83 16.29 -19.84
CA TRP A 69 -4.16 15.44 -18.86
C TRP A 69 -3.02 16.15 -18.11
N ILE A 70 -2.74 17.41 -18.44
CA ILE A 70 -1.62 18.18 -17.87
C ILE A 70 -2.11 19.19 -16.86
N THR A 71 -3.22 19.87 -17.18
CA THR A 71 -3.75 20.97 -16.36
C THR A 71 -4.96 20.48 -15.56
N PRO A 72 -4.82 20.21 -14.24
CA PRO A 72 -5.98 19.83 -13.45
C PRO A 72 -6.92 21.02 -13.28
N HIS A 73 -8.22 20.77 -13.49
CA HIS A 73 -9.28 21.73 -13.26
C HIS A 73 -10.21 21.25 -12.15
N TYR A 74 -10.80 22.18 -11.43
CA TYR A 74 -11.85 21.94 -10.45
C TYR A 74 -12.94 23.00 -10.58
N ASN A 75 -14.15 22.60 -10.88
CA ASN A 75 -15.27 23.48 -11.20
C ASN A 75 -14.92 24.49 -12.33
N GLY A 76 -14.17 24.05 -13.32
CA GLY A 76 -13.76 24.87 -14.47
C GLY A 76 -12.54 25.76 -14.24
N GLU A 77 -12.04 25.87 -13.01
CA GLU A 77 -10.86 26.67 -12.68
C GLU A 77 -9.60 25.80 -12.58
N VAL A 78 -8.46 26.36 -13.02
CA VAL A 78 -7.16 25.66 -12.96
C VAL A 78 -6.72 25.50 -11.51
N ARG A 79 -6.29 24.27 -11.12
CA ARG A 79 -5.91 23.96 -9.74
C ARG A 79 -4.61 23.16 -9.67
N PHE A 80 -3.49 23.83 -9.38
CA PHE A 80 -2.16 23.21 -9.21
C PHE A 80 -1.77 22.96 -7.74
N GLU A 81 -2.72 22.84 -6.83
CA GLU A 81 -2.42 22.72 -5.39
C GLU A 81 -1.86 21.34 -4.98
N LYS A 82 -2.06 20.33 -5.79
CA LYS A 82 -1.69 18.95 -5.46
C LYS A 82 -0.92 18.29 -6.60
N PRO A 83 -0.06 17.28 -6.30
CA PRO A 83 0.67 16.54 -7.32
C PRO A 83 -0.26 15.83 -8.31
N ILE A 84 0.06 15.93 -9.60
CA ILE A 84 -0.79 15.45 -10.70
C ILE A 84 -0.98 13.92 -10.75
N LEU A 85 -0.04 13.16 -10.21
CA LEU A 85 -0.03 11.70 -10.32
C LEU A 85 -1.34 11.06 -9.84
N TYR A 86 -1.90 11.54 -8.72
CA TYR A 86 -3.13 10.97 -8.20
C TYR A 86 -4.33 11.25 -9.12
N TYR A 87 -4.41 12.43 -9.72
CA TYR A 87 -5.44 12.76 -10.73
C TYR A 87 -5.35 11.81 -11.93
N TRP A 88 -4.15 11.52 -12.43
CA TRP A 88 -3.96 10.55 -13.51
C TRP A 88 -4.42 9.13 -13.13
N LEU A 89 -4.13 8.69 -11.92
CA LEU A 89 -4.55 7.38 -11.45
C LEU A 89 -6.08 7.29 -11.32
N ALA A 90 -6.71 8.33 -10.77
CA ALA A 90 -8.17 8.40 -10.64
C ALA A 90 -8.86 8.52 -12.00
N ALA A 91 -8.37 9.39 -12.90
CA ALA A 91 -8.88 9.53 -14.27
C ALA A 91 -8.70 8.23 -15.07
N GLY A 92 -7.54 7.57 -14.94
CA GLY A 92 -7.31 6.26 -15.53
C GLY A 92 -8.28 5.19 -15.01
N ALA A 93 -8.61 5.20 -13.72
CA ALA A 93 -9.61 4.30 -13.16
C ALA A 93 -11.03 4.63 -13.67
N ALA A 94 -11.37 5.92 -13.81
CA ALA A 94 -12.67 6.36 -14.33
C ALA A 94 -12.87 5.96 -15.80
N SER A 95 -11.81 5.85 -16.60
CA SER A 95 -11.89 5.36 -17.99
C SER A 95 -12.35 3.89 -18.10
N LEU A 96 -12.33 3.14 -16.99
CA LEU A 96 -12.82 1.75 -16.95
C LEU A 96 -14.35 1.66 -16.80
N SER A 97 -15.07 2.75 -16.95
CA SER A 97 -16.55 2.83 -16.78
C SER A 97 -17.04 2.37 -15.40
N LEU A 98 -16.25 2.65 -14.36
CA LEU A 98 -16.60 2.40 -12.97
C LEU A 98 -17.44 3.56 -12.42
N ASP A 99 -18.19 3.28 -11.34
CA ASP A 99 -18.85 4.35 -10.57
C ASP A 99 -17.82 5.38 -10.11
N ALA A 100 -18.21 6.67 -10.07
CA ALA A 100 -17.29 7.78 -9.77
C ALA A 100 -16.59 7.61 -8.41
N GLU A 101 -17.33 7.17 -7.39
CA GLU A 101 -16.81 6.90 -6.06
C GLU A 101 -15.76 5.78 -6.06
N LEU A 102 -16.06 4.71 -6.81
CA LEU A 102 -15.13 3.57 -6.94
C LEU A 102 -13.87 3.99 -7.70
N ALA A 103 -14.03 4.67 -8.83
CA ALA A 103 -12.92 5.12 -9.66
C ALA A 103 -11.97 6.05 -8.90
N ALA A 104 -12.51 7.03 -8.17
CA ALA A 104 -11.71 7.97 -7.40
C ALA A 104 -10.89 7.30 -6.29
N ARG A 105 -11.46 6.27 -5.59
CA ARG A 105 -10.83 5.58 -4.45
C ARG A 105 -9.94 4.41 -4.84
N LEU A 106 -10.14 3.83 -6.02
CA LEU A 106 -9.42 2.65 -6.47
C LEU A 106 -7.90 2.76 -6.38
N PRO A 107 -7.26 3.89 -6.76
CA PRO A 107 -5.81 4.05 -6.64
C PRO A 107 -5.29 3.91 -5.21
N SER A 108 -5.98 4.53 -4.22
CA SER A 108 -5.61 4.40 -2.79
C SER A 108 -5.78 2.98 -2.29
N ALA A 109 -6.87 2.31 -2.66
CA ALA A 109 -7.14 0.93 -2.26
C ALA A 109 -6.09 -0.04 -2.82
N LEU A 110 -5.72 0.11 -4.09
CA LEU A 110 -4.66 -0.69 -4.71
C LEU A 110 -3.29 -0.42 -4.07
N ALA A 111 -2.98 0.85 -3.76
CA ALA A 111 -1.76 1.20 -3.04
C ALA A 111 -1.73 0.54 -1.65
N GLY A 112 -2.85 0.50 -0.93
CA GLY A 112 -3.00 -0.21 0.34
C GLY A 112 -2.73 -1.70 0.22
N LEU A 113 -3.29 -2.36 -0.80
CA LEU A 113 -3.03 -3.78 -1.08
C LEU A 113 -1.55 -4.03 -1.38
N VAL A 114 -0.93 -3.21 -2.24
CA VAL A 114 0.49 -3.31 -2.57
C VAL A 114 1.35 -3.09 -1.32
N LEU A 115 0.98 -2.17 -0.45
CA LEU A 115 1.69 -1.92 0.81
C LEU A 115 1.67 -3.14 1.74
N VAL A 116 0.51 -3.79 1.91
CA VAL A 116 0.38 -5.04 2.67
C VAL A 116 1.27 -6.14 2.09
N LEU A 117 1.23 -6.33 0.78
CA LEU A 117 2.04 -7.33 0.09
C LEU A 117 3.54 -7.03 0.19
N THR A 118 3.94 -5.76 0.04
CA THR A 118 5.33 -5.32 0.17
C THR A 118 5.83 -5.56 1.60
N THR A 119 5.04 -5.24 2.61
CA THR A 119 5.37 -5.50 4.02
C THR A 119 5.56 -6.98 4.28
N PHE A 120 4.65 -7.83 3.76
CA PHE A 120 4.77 -9.27 3.86
C PHE A 120 6.05 -9.79 3.19
N VAL A 121 6.32 -9.38 1.95
CA VAL A 121 7.50 -9.83 1.18
C VAL A 121 8.80 -9.33 1.84
N ALA A 122 8.83 -8.08 2.29
CA ALA A 122 9.96 -7.53 3.01
C ALA A 122 10.23 -8.29 4.31
N ALA A 123 9.22 -8.51 5.14
CA ALA A 123 9.38 -9.28 6.36
C ALA A 123 9.80 -10.73 6.07
N ARG A 124 9.30 -11.35 5.00
CA ARG A 124 9.66 -12.72 4.59
C ARG A 124 11.12 -12.84 4.14
N ARG A 125 11.70 -11.75 3.69
CA ARG A 125 13.11 -11.74 3.25
C ARG A 125 14.09 -11.92 4.42
N TRP A 126 13.75 -11.39 5.60
CA TRP A 126 14.65 -11.37 6.77
C TRP A 126 14.15 -12.19 7.95
N TYR A 127 12.90 -12.61 7.93
CA TYR A 127 12.26 -13.35 9.02
C TYR A 127 11.57 -14.62 8.52
N ASP A 128 10.98 -15.38 9.43
CA ASP A 128 10.17 -16.55 9.13
C ASP A 128 8.78 -16.20 8.58
N LEU A 129 8.08 -17.22 8.07
CA LEU A 129 6.77 -17.06 7.45
C LEU A 129 5.69 -16.59 8.44
N PRO A 130 5.60 -17.07 9.70
CA PRO A 130 4.66 -16.56 10.68
C PRO A 130 4.85 -15.06 10.98
N THR A 131 6.10 -14.61 11.16
CA THR A 131 6.42 -13.19 11.40
C THR A 131 6.03 -12.33 10.20
N ALA A 132 6.33 -12.79 8.98
CA ALA A 132 5.92 -12.08 7.76
C ALA A 132 4.40 -12.00 7.63
N GLY A 133 3.69 -13.09 7.93
CA GLY A 133 2.24 -13.11 7.94
C GLY A 133 1.64 -12.14 8.96
N LEU A 134 2.20 -12.11 10.16
CA LEU A 134 1.76 -11.18 11.20
C LEU A 134 2.01 -9.73 10.80
N ALA A 135 3.18 -9.40 10.22
CA ALA A 135 3.50 -8.06 9.74
C ALA A 135 2.51 -7.59 8.67
N GLY A 136 2.23 -8.43 7.66
CA GLY A 136 1.22 -8.12 6.65
C GLY A 136 -0.20 -7.98 7.22
N ALA A 137 -0.57 -8.87 8.16
CA ALA A 137 -1.87 -8.80 8.83
C ALA A 137 -2.04 -7.51 9.66
N ILE A 138 -1.04 -7.13 10.45
CA ILE A 138 -1.06 -5.87 11.21
C ILE A 138 -1.21 -4.68 10.27
N THR A 139 -0.45 -4.62 9.17
CA THR A 139 -0.58 -3.55 8.18
C THR A 139 -1.99 -3.53 7.56
N GLY A 140 -2.49 -4.69 7.10
CA GLY A 140 -3.79 -4.80 6.43
C GLY A 140 -5.01 -4.59 7.35
N THR A 141 -4.84 -4.68 8.66
CA THR A 141 -5.91 -4.45 9.65
C THR A 141 -5.73 -3.16 10.45
N SER A 142 -4.65 -2.41 10.19
CA SER A 142 -4.41 -1.13 10.84
C SER A 142 -5.48 -0.10 10.43
N PHE A 143 -6.19 0.46 11.41
CA PHE A 143 -7.28 1.40 11.16
C PHE A 143 -6.86 2.60 10.31
N GLY A 144 -5.70 3.20 10.60
CA GLY A 144 -5.20 4.35 9.84
C GLY A 144 -4.96 4.03 8.36
N TYR A 145 -4.38 2.86 8.06
CA TYR A 145 -4.16 2.44 6.68
C TYR A 145 -5.47 2.10 5.97
N ILE A 146 -6.41 1.41 6.64
CA ILE A 146 -7.72 1.11 6.07
C ILE A 146 -8.47 2.41 5.77
N ALA A 147 -8.50 3.35 6.71
CA ALA A 147 -9.17 4.63 6.51
C ALA A 147 -8.58 5.39 5.31
N ALA A 148 -7.26 5.56 5.25
CA ALA A 148 -6.59 6.24 4.15
C ALA A 148 -6.74 5.52 2.80
N GLY A 149 -6.73 4.18 2.80
CA GLY A 149 -6.89 3.38 1.57
C GLY A 149 -8.31 3.32 1.03
N ARG A 150 -9.30 3.74 1.82
CA ARG A 150 -10.71 3.78 1.42
C ARG A 150 -11.19 5.17 1.06
N GLN A 151 -10.31 6.15 1.05
CA GLN A 151 -10.57 7.53 0.64
C GLN A 151 -9.79 7.86 -0.65
N ALA A 152 -10.32 8.78 -1.44
CA ALA A 152 -9.65 9.27 -2.65
C ALA A 152 -8.58 10.31 -2.28
N LEU A 153 -7.51 9.86 -1.59
CA LEU A 153 -6.40 10.69 -1.12
C LEU A 153 -5.05 10.12 -1.57
N PRO A 154 -4.05 10.96 -1.87
CA PRO A 154 -2.74 10.52 -2.35
C PRO A 154 -1.86 9.89 -1.27
N ASP A 155 -2.20 10.04 0.01
CA ASP A 155 -1.33 9.73 1.14
C ASP A 155 -0.87 8.27 1.15
N LEU A 156 -1.79 7.33 0.93
CA LEU A 156 -1.45 5.91 0.92
C LEU A 156 -0.68 5.51 -0.34
N ALA A 157 -0.97 6.14 -1.47
CA ALA A 157 -0.18 5.97 -2.69
C ALA A 157 1.28 6.45 -2.48
N LEU A 158 1.45 7.62 -1.86
CA LEU A 158 2.77 8.15 -1.50
C LEU A 158 3.51 7.21 -0.53
N ALA A 159 2.85 6.75 0.54
CA ALA A 159 3.42 5.80 1.49
C ALA A 159 3.84 4.49 0.80
N CYS A 160 3.05 4.00 -0.15
CA CYS A 160 3.36 2.82 -0.95
C CYS A 160 4.63 3.02 -1.79
N PHE A 161 4.76 4.12 -2.53
CA PHE A 161 5.94 4.40 -3.35
C PHE A 161 7.21 4.59 -2.50
N ILE A 162 7.11 5.29 -1.37
CA ILE A 162 8.24 5.43 -0.43
C ILE A 162 8.67 4.06 0.11
N THR A 163 7.71 3.23 0.53
CA THR A 163 8.00 1.88 1.05
C THR A 163 8.66 1.00 -0.01
N LEU A 164 8.17 1.02 -1.25
CA LEU A 164 8.77 0.29 -2.37
C LEU A 164 10.19 0.77 -2.67
N ALA A 165 10.42 2.09 -2.66
CA ALA A 165 11.75 2.67 -2.89
C ALA A 165 12.74 2.24 -1.81
N ILE A 166 12.35 2.32 -0.52
CA ILE A 166 13.17 1.88 0.61
C ILE A 166 13.45 0.38 0.52
N TYR A 167 12.43 -0.44 0.25
CA TYR A 167 12.59 -1.88 0.12
C TYR A 167 13.55 -2.24 -1.01
N THR A 168 13.39 -1.63 -2.19
CA THR A 168 14.27 -1.86 -3.34
C THR A 168 15.72 -1.46 -3.02
N ALA A 169 15.92 -0.29 -2.41
CA ALA A 169 17.25 0.17 -1.99
C ALA A 169 17.88 -0.82 -1.00
N LEU A 170 17.14 -1.29 0.00
CA LEU A 170 17.65 -2.27 0.97
C LEU A 170 18.01 -3.60 0.31
N VAL A 171 17.21 -4.09 -0.64
CA VAL A 171 17.53 -5.33 -1.36
C VAL A 171 18.81 -5.18 -2.16
N VAL A 172 19.00 -4.07 -2.86
CA VAL A 172 20.20 -3.82 -3.68
C VAL A 172 21.45 -3.64 -2.82
N LEU A 173 21.34 -2.92 -1.69
CA LEU A 173 22.49 -2.59 -0.86
C LEU A 173 22.92 -3.72 0.07
N VAL A 174 21.95 -4.50 0.58
CA VAL A 174 22.21 -5.54 1.61
C VAL A 174 22.39 -6.92 1.00
N CYS A 175 21.83 -7.18 -0.18
CA CYS A 175 21.96 -8.44 -0.89
C CYS A 175 22.53 -8.22 -2.30
N PRO A 176 23.79 -7.76 -2.43
CA PRO A 176 24.44 -7.76 -3.75
C PRO A 176 24.49 -9.21 -4.25
N SER A 177 24.10 -9.42 -5.52
CA SER A 177 24.12 -10.70 -6.24
C SER A 177 25.53 -11.26 -6.40
#